data_32f506ed4e15ce540cae38f33917fb1a
#
_entry.id   32f506ed4e15ce540cae38f33917fb1a
#
_cell.length_a   1.000
_cell.length_b   1.000
_cell.length_c   1.000
_cell.angle_alpha   90.00
_cell.angle_beta   90.00
_cell.angle_gamma   90.00
#
_symmetry.space_group_name_H-M   'P 1'
#
loop_
_entity.id
_entity.type
_entity.pdbx_description
1 polymer ?
#
loop_
_entity_poly.entity_id
_entity_poly.type
_entity_poly.pdbx_seq_one_letter_code
_entity_poly.pdbx_strand_id
1 'polypeptide(L)'
;KLSCVSGRVVVTGMGKSGHIARKLAATLASTGTPALFVHPAEASHGDLGMLTRQDAVLALSNSGETAELSDIVQYTRRFNIPLITIVGRANTSLGDNSDVTIVLPDCPEACPMGLAPTTSTTMTLALGDAIAVALLERASFSSSNFQELHPGGSIGRRLISVNELMHTGESIPLVGDNVDVAEAILEMTAKAFGCVGVTDDMKQLVGIVTDGDLRRHMASNLLSRKVKDVMTASPKVIRPNALAAEAIWL
;
A
#
# COMPACT_ATOMS: atom_id res chain seq x y z
N LYS A 1 0.23 -15.76 -16.80
CA LYS A 1 0.81 -16.87 -16.00
C LYS A 1 1.07 -16.44 -14.55
N LEU A 2 1.80 -15.35 -14.28
CA LEU A 2 2.08 -14.90 -12.91
C LEU A 2 0.80 -14.70 -12.05
N SER A 3 -0.28 -14.21 -12.65
CA SER A 3 -1.56 -13.99 -11.95
C SER A 3 -2.39 -15.26 -11.73
N CYS A 4 -1.93 -16.40 -12.19
CA CYS A 4 -2.67 -17.67 -12.14
C CYS A 4 -2.04 -18.70 -11.20
N VAL A 5 -0.91 -18.36 -10.56
CA VAL A 5 -0.27 -19.26 -9.58
C VAL A 5 -0.90 -19.06 -8.20
N SER A 6 -1.02 -20.17 -7.47
CA SER A 6 -1.57 -20.15 -6.09
C SER A 6 -0.49 -19.96 -5.04
N GLY A 7 0.78 -20.05 -5.43
CA GLY A 7 1.94 -19.86 -4.59
C GLY A 7 2.54 -18.45 -4.72
N ARG A 8 3.86 -18.39 -4.78
CA ARG A 8 4.64 -17.15 -4.79
C ARG A 8 5.31 -16.92 -6.14
N VAL A 9 5.72 -15.69 -6.39
CA VAL A 9 6.64 -15.37 -7.47
C VAL A 9 8.07 -15.42 -6.93
N VAL A 10 8.84 -16.40 -7.39
CA VAL A 10 10.26 -16.52 -7.06
C VAL A 10 11.05 -15.72 -8.10
N VAL A 11 11.68 -14.62 -7.67
CA VAL A 11 12.48 -13.78 -8.57
C VAL A 11 13.95 -14.14 -8.43
N THR A 12 14.65 -14.27 -9.56
CA THR A 12 16.06 -14.68 -9.57
C THR A 12 16.87 -13.92 -10.63
N GLY A 13 18.17 -13.90 -10.45
CA GLY A 13 19.13 -13.26 -11.36
C GLY A 13 20.50 -13.14 -10.72
N MET A 14 21.54 -13.02 -11.55
CA MET A 14 22.94 -12.94 -11.10
C MET A 14 23.48 -11.51 -11.16
N GLY A 15 24.36 -11.14 -10.24
CA GLY A 15 25.03 -9.84 -10.22
C GLY A 15 24.07 -8.66 -10.17
N LYS A 16 24.16 -7.70 -11.11
CA LYS A 16 23.29 -6.53 -11.17
C LYS A 16 21.83 -6.90 -11.44
N SER A 17 21.57 -7.92 -12.27
CA SER A 17 20.22 -8.48 -12.45
C SER A 17 19.66 -9.07 -11.15
N GLY A 18 20.51 -9.65 -10.30
CA GLY A 18 20.13 -10.14 -8.97
C GLY A 18 19.72 -9.02 -8.02
N HIS A 19 20.38 -7.84 -8.06
CA HIS A 19 19.97 -6.69 -7.27
C HIS A 19 18.61 -6.15 -7.72
N ILE A 20 18.36 -6.09 -9.04
CA ILE A 20 17.04 -5.76 -9.58
C ILE A 20 15.99 -6.80 -9.17
N ALA A 21 16.32 -8.09 -9.23
CA ALA A 21 15.45 -9.18 -8.81
C ALA A 21 15.05 -9.08 -7.33
N ARG A 22 15.98 -8.72 -6.44
CA ARG A 22 15.67 -8.47 -5.02
C ARG A 22 14.69 -7.32 -4.84
N LYS A 23 14.93 -6.18 -5.53
CA LYS A 23 14.02 -5.03 -5.49
C LYS A 23 12.63 -5.41 -6.01
N LEU A 24 12.58 -6.15 -7.11
CA LEU A 24 11.31 -6.56 -7.71
C LEU A 24 10.53 -7.53 -6.82
N ALA A 25 11.20 -8.50 -6.18
CA ALA A 25 10.55 -9.36 -5.18
C ALA A 25 9.94 -8.56 -4.04
N ALA A 26 10.64 -7.54 -3.54
CA ALA A 26 10.13 -6.65 -2.50
C ALA A 26 8.93 -5.82 -2.99
N THR A 27 8.98 -5.30 -4.24
CA THR A 27 7.87 -4.56 -4.83
C THR A 27 6.63 -5.44 -4.99
N LEU A 28 6.77 -6.64 -5.56
CA LEU A 28 5.67 -7.60 -5.71
C LEU A 28 5.02 -7.91 -4.37
N ALA A 29 5.81 -8.25 -3.35
CA ALA A 29 5.32 -8.54 -2.01
C ALA A 29 4.55 -7.35 -1.41
N SER A 30 5.10 -6.14 -1.54
CA SER A 30 4.49 -4.92 -1.02
C SER A 30 3.23 -4.47 -1.78
N THR A 31 3.00 -5.00 -2.97
CA THR A 31 1.83 -4.74 -3.81
C THR A 31 0.84 -5.90 -3.87
N GLY A 32 0.92 -6.83 -2.89
CA GLY A 32 -0.07 -7.89 -2.71
C GLY A 32 0.21 -9.18 -3.48
N THR A 33 1.32 -9.29 -4.22
CA THR A 33 1.76 -10.53 -4.85
C THR A 33 2.85 -11.17 -3.99
N PRO A 34 2.60 -12.28 -3.28
CA PRO A 34 3.62 -12.94 -2.48
C PRO A 34 4.84 -13.29 -3.34
N ALA A 35 6.01 -12.80 -2.95
CA ALA A 35 7.24 -13.01 -3.70
C ALA A 35 8.47 -13.12 -2.81
N LEU A 36 9.50 -13.78 -3.31
CA LEU A 36 10.80 -13.88 -2.67
C LEU A 36 11.92 -13.89 -3.72
N PHE A 37 13.12 -13.57 -3.30
CA PHE A 37 14.31 -13.68 -4.13
C PHE A 37 15.09 -14.97 -3.77
N VAL A 38 15.52 -15.70 -4.81
CA VAL A 38 16.44 -16.83 -4.69
C VAL A 38 17.70 -16.52 -5.50
N HIS A 39 18.87 -16.61 -4.84
CA HIS A 39 20.14 -16.40 -5.52
C HIS A 39 20.49 -17.64 -6.35
N PRO A 40 20.86 -17.51 -7.64
CA PRO A 40 21.12 -18.69 -8.49
C PRO A 40 22.20 -19.62 -7.96
N ALA A 41 23.30 -19.07 -7.45
CA ALA A 41 24.39 -19.89 -6.89
C ALA A 41 23.97 -20.65 -5.63
N GLU A 42 23.20 -20.03 -4.74
CA GLU A 42 22.68 -20.69 -3.53
C GLU A 42 21.61 -21.75 -3.89
N ALA A 43 20.87 -21.53 -4.98
CA ALA A 43 19.92 -22.52 -5.50
C ALA A 43 20.59 -23.84 -5.77
N SER A 44 21.78 -23.85 -6.41
CA SER A 44 22.59 -25.05 -6.67
C SER A 44 23.10 -25.74 -5.40
N HIS A 45 23.04 -25.08 -4.25
CA HIS A 45 23.50 -25.58 -2.95
C HIS A 45 22.38 -25.84 -1.94
N GLY A 46 21.12 -25.90 -2.41
CA GLY A 46 19.98 -26.33 -1.58
C GLY A 46 18.77 -25.41 -1.61
N ASP A 47 18.92 -24.12 -1.97
CA ASP A 47 17.83 -23.16 -1.96
C ASP A 47 16.75 -23.43 -3.05
N LEU A 48 17.00 -24.40 -3.97
CA LEU A 48 15.93 -24.97 -4.79
C LEU A 48 14.76 -25.53 -3.95
N GLY A 49 15.05 -25.95 -2.71
CA GLY A 49 14.03 -26.37 -1.75
C GLY A 49 13.04 -25.26 -1.33
N MET A 50 13.36 -24.00 -1.61
CA MET A 50 12.44 -22.87 -1.39
C MET A 50 11.34 -22.79 -2.45
N LEU A 51 11.50 -23.44 -3.60
CA LEU A 51 10.55 -23.46 -4.70
C LEU A 51 9.54 -24.58 -4.53
N THR A 52 8.26 -24.26 -4.70
CA THR A 52 7.17 -25.24 -4.69
C THR A 52 6.49 -25.34 -6.05
N ARG A 53 5.70 -26.37 -6.27
CA ARG A 53 4.96 -26.55 -7.53
C ARG A 53 3.84 -25.52 -7.74
N GLN A 54 3.46 -24.81 -6.68
CA GLN A 54 2.47 -23.74 -6.74
C GLN A 54 3.07 -22.38 -7.12
N ASP A 55 4.41 -22.26 -7.10
CA ASP A 55 5.12 -21.01 -7.40
C ASP A 55 5.27 -20.79 -8.92
N ALA A 56 5.68 -19.58 -9.30
CA ALA A 56 6.21 -19.28 -10.62
C ALA A 56 7.58 -18.63 -10.47
N VAL A 57 8.46 -18.83 -11.42
CA VAL A 57 9.80 -18.23 -11.44
C VAL A 57 9.83 -17.08 -12.44
N LEU A 58 10.37 -15.92 -12.02
CA LEU A 58 10.71 -14.79 -12.87
C LEU A 58 12.24 -14.63 -12.87
N ALA A 59 12.88 -15.01 -13.97
CA ALA A 59 14.34 -14.97 -14.10
C ALA A 59 14.78 -13.76 -14.94
N LEU A 60 15.77 -13.03 -14.43
CA LEU A 60 16.34 -11.83 -15.05
C LEU A 60 17.76 -12.10 -15.54
N SER A 61 18.00 -11.96 -16.84
CA SER A 61 19.33 -12.10 -17.43
C SER A 61 19.45 -11.29 -18.72
N ASN A 62 20.27 -10.23 -18.72
CA ASN A 62 20.44 -9.43 -19.93
C ASN A 62 21.04 -10.24 -21.08
N SER A 63 22.03 -11.09 -20.84
CA SER A 63 22.60 -11.96 -21.86
C SER A 63 21.69 -13.12 -22.27
N GLY A 64 20.85 -13.59 -21.33
CA GLY A 64 20.08 -14.83 -21.47
C GLY A 64 20.93 -16.11 -21.45
N GLU A 65 22.25 -15.99 -21.17
CA GLU A 65 23.22 -17.09 -21.18
C GLU A 65 23.96 -17.20 -19.82
N THR A 66 23.33 -16.78 -18.74
CA THR A 66 23.89 -16.84 -17.39
C THR A 66 23.91 -18.29 -16.91
N ALA A 67 25.11 -18.90 -16.82
CA ALA A 67 25.28 -20.31 -16.52
C ALA A 67 24.69 -20.70 -15.14
N GLU A 68 24.81 -19.82 -14.17
CA GLU A 68 24.31 -20.04 -12.80
C GLU A 68 22.78 -20.21 -12.72
N LEU A 69 22.03 -19.80 -13.74
CA LEU A 69 20.58 -20.01 -13.79
C LEU A 69 20.18 -21.42 -14.25
N SER A 70 21.12 -22.23 -14.76
CA SER A 70 20.85 -23.53 -15.36
C SER A 70 20.12 -24.49 -14.42
N ASP A 71 20.49 -24.55 -13.15
CA ASP A 71 19.87 -25.47 -12.18
C ASP A 71 18.43 -25.07 -11.86
N ILE A 72 18.16 -23.77 -11.74
CA ILE A 72 16.79 -23.26 -11.59
C ILE A 72 15.94 -23.60 -12.82
N VAL A 73 16.48 -23.40 -14.02
CA VAL A 73 15.79 -23.73 -15.28
C VAL A 73 15.47 -25.23 -15.34
N GLN A 74 16.44 -26.10 -15.07
CA GLN A 74 16.22 -27.54 -15.04
C GLN A 74 15.19 -27.95 -13.98
N TYR A 75 15.24 -27.34 -12.81
CA TYR A 75 14.30 -27.61 -11.73
C TYR A 75 12.86 -27.21 -12.12
N THR A 76 12.69 -26.00 -12.69
CA THR A 76 11.36 -25.53 -13.13
C THR A 76 10.78 -26.44 -14.20
N ARG A 77 11.59 -26.88 -15.17
CA ARG A 77 11.16 -27.83 -16.21
C ARG A 77 10.79 -29.19 -15.65
N ARG A 78 11.61 -29.73 -14.74
CA ARG A 78 11.36 -31.04 -14.10
C ARG A 78 10.07 -31.10 -13.32
N PHE A 79 9.70 -30.00 -12.64
CA PHE A 79 8.54 -29.95 -11.75
C PHE A 79 7.34 -29.20 -12.34
N ASN A 80 7.41 -28.82 -13.63
CA ASN A 80 6.38 -28.04 -14.34
C ASN A 80 6.03 -26.72 -13.61
N ILE A 81 7.04 -26.04 -13.07
CA ILE A 81 6.89 -24.72 -12.46
C ILE A 81 6.96 -23.67 -13.56
N PRO A 82 5.98 -22.78 -13.71
CA PRO A 82 6.01 -21.74 -14.74
C PRO A 82 7.27 -20.89 -14.66
N LEU A 83 8.00 -20.78 -15.78
CA LEU A 83 9.20 -19.96 -15.90
C LEU A 83 8.94 -18.80 -16.87
N ILE A 84 9.03 -17.60 -16.36
CA ILE A 84 8.96 -16.35 -17.11
C ILE A 84 10.35 -15.71 -17.08
N THR A 85 10.79 -15.16 -18.21
CA THR A 85 12.12 -14.56 -18.31
C THR A 85 12.08 -13.15 -18.88
N ILE A 86 12.96 -12.29 -18.38
CA ILE A 86 13.26 -10.98 -18.97
C ILE A 86 14.71 -11.02 -19.44
N VAL A 87 14.91 -10.87 -20.76
CA VAL A 87 16.21 -10.96 -21.41
C VAL A 87 16.45 -9.76 -22.32
N GLY A 88 17.71 -9.44 -22.59
CA GLY A 88 18.10 -8.34 -23.49
C GLY A 88 18.07 -8.70 -24.97
N ARG A 89 17.95 -9.99 -25.33
CA ARG A 89 17.90 -10.45 -26.72
C ARG A 89 17.09 -11.74 -26.86
N ALA A 90 16.53 -11.96 -28.02
CA ALA A 90 15.83 -13.19 -28.38
C ALA A 90 16.82 -14.36 -28.62
N ASN A 91 16.29 -15.58 -28.72
CA ASN A 91 17.04 -16.80 -29.05
C ASN A 91 18.23 -17.04 -28.12
N THR A 92 17.94 -17.12 -26.83
CA THR A 92 18.90 -17.40 -25.77
C THR A 92 18.53 -18.68 -25.04
N SER A 93 19.55 -19.34 -24.46
CA SER A 93 19.33 -20.59 -23.71
C SER A 93 18.25 -20.44 -22.61
N LEU A 94 18.23 -19.30 -21.91
CA LEU A 94 17.22 -19.03 -20.90
C LEU A 94 15.83 -18.79 -21.52
N GLY A 95 15.76 -18.03 -22.62
CA GLY A 95 14.51 -17.73 -23.33
C GLY A 95 13.86 -18.97 -23.93
N ASP A 96 14.66 -19.82 -24.58
CA ASP A 96 14.18 -21.04 -25.26
C ASP A 96 13.64 -22.09 -24.26
N ASN A 97 14.10 -22.02 -23.02
CA ASN A 97 13.65 -22.90 -21.93
C ASN A 97 12.55 -22.29 -21.05
N SER A 98 12.02 -21.11 -21.38
CA SER A 98 10.96 -20.47 -20.61
C SER A 98 9.58 -20.62 -21.25
N ASP A 99 8.54 -20.49 -20.40
CA ASP A 99 7.14 -20.51 -20.86
C ASP A 99 6.71 -19.16 -21.45
N VAL A 100 7.35 -18.08 -21.01
CA VAL A 100 7.17 -16.71 -21.52
C VAL A 100 8.50 -15.99 -21.50
N THR A 101 8.91 -15.49 -22.64
CA THR A 101 10.12 -14.64 -22.76
C THR A 101 9.73 -13.23 -23.10
N ILE A 102 10.16 -12.28 -22.28
CA ILE A 102 10.01 -10.84 -22.54
C ILE A 102 11.39 -10.31 -22.94
N VAL A 103 11.49 -9.81 -24.16
CA VAL A 103 12.74 -9.28 -24.72
C VAL A 103 12.72 -7.76 -24.54
N LEU A 104 13.75 -7.23 -23.89
CA LEU A 104 13.95 -5.79 -23.78
C LEU A 104 14.31 -5.16 -25.13
N PRO A 105 13.94 -3.91 -25.36
CA PRO A 105 14.44 -3.17 -26.52
C PRO A 105 15.98 -3.15 -26.54
N ASP A 106 16.55 -3.28 -27.74
CA ASP A 106 17.99 -3.13 -27.92
C ASP A 106 18.39 -1.65 -27.82
N CYS A 107 19.04 -1.31 -26.71
CA CYS A 107 19.49 0.04 -26.42
C CYS A 107 20.93 0.01 -25.90
N PRO A 108 21.80 0.95 -26.33
CA PRO A 108 23.16 1.01 -25.83
C PRO A 108 23.20 1.33 -24.33
N GLU A 109 24.17 0.77 -23.64
CA GLU A 109 24.44 1.14 -22.25
C GLU A 109 24.90 2.59 -22.16
N ALA A 110 24.46 3.32 -21.12
CA ALA A 110 24.85 4.72 -20.90
C ALA A 110 26.33 4.89 -20.48
N CYS A 111 27.00 3.78 -20.16
CA CYS A 111 28.43 3.75 -19.88
C CYS A 111 29.23 4.14 -21.14
N PRO A 112 30.19 5.06 -21.05
CA PRO A 112 31.01 5.47 -22.23
C PRO A 112 31.74 4.32 -22.92
N MET A 113 32.05 3.24 -22.19
CA MET A 113 32.64 2.02 -22.71
C MET A 113 31.61 0.98 -23.19
N GLY A 114 30.33 1.21 -23.00
CA GLY A 114 29.27 0.26 -23.32
C GLY A 114 29.29 -1.04 -22.49
N LEU A 115 30.05 -1.10 -21.39
CA LEU A 115 30.27 -2.34 -20.64
C LEU A 115 29.50 -2.42 -19.32
N ALA A 116 29.34 -1.29 -18.62
CA ALA A 116 28.65 -1.30 -17.33
C ALA A 116 27.11 -1.35 -17.55
N PRO A 117 26.42 -2.36 -17.00
CA PRO A 117 24.97 -2.42 -17.09
C PRO A 117 24.30 -1.21 -16.42
N THR A 118 23.64 -0.39 -17.19
CA THR A 118 22.98 0.86 -16.80
C THR A 118 21.60 0.94 -17.44
N THR A 119 21.53 1.16 -18.74
CA THR A 119 20.28 1.20 -19.52
C THR A 119 19.51 -0.12 -19.39
N SER A 120 20.18 -1.25 -19.59
CA SER A 120 19.57 -2.59 -19.48
C SER A 120 18.98 -2.83 -18.10
N THR A 121 19.68 -2.47 -17.03
CA THR A 121 19.18 -2.65 -15.65
C THR A 121 18.02 -1.71 -15.35
N THR A 122 18.04 -0.48 -15.84
CA THR A 122 16.94 0.48 -15.70
C THR A 122 15.68 0.00 -16.43
N MET A 123 15.81 -0.50 -17.65
CA MET A 123 14.69 -1.07 -18.41
C MET A 123 14.12 -2.31 -17.71
N THR A 124 14.97 -3.21 -17.21
CA THR A 124 14.54 -4.39 -16.44
C THR A 124 13.76 -3.98 -15.18
N LEU A 125 14.24 -2.96 -14.49
CA LEU A 125 13.57 -2.43 -13.29
C LEU A 125 12.20 -1.83 -13.64
N ALA A 126 12.14 -0.97 -14.66
CA ALA A 126 10.89 -0.33 -15.09
C ALA A 126 9.84 -1.36 -15.56
N LEU A 127 10.27 -2.35 -16.35
CA LEU A 127 9.39 -3.44 -16.78
C LEU A 127 8.91 -4.29 -15.60
N GLY A 128 9.81 -4.58 -14.65
CA GLY A 128 9.47 -5.31 -13.44
C GLY A 128 8.42 -4.58 -12.60
N ASP A 129 8.55 -3.28 -12.43
CA ASP A 129 7.57 -2.45 -11.73
C ASP A 129 6.23 -2.39 -12.49
N ALA A 130 6.26 -2.31 -13.82
CA ALA A 130 5.06 -2.38 -14.65
C ALA A 130 4.32 -3.72 -14.48
N ILE A 131 5.06 -4.84 -14.38
CA ILE A 131 4.48 -6.16 -14.08
C ILE A 131 3.83 -6.17 -12.69
N ALA A 132 4.49 -5.62 -11.68
CA ALA A 132 3.95 -5.55 -10.32
C ALA A 132 2.66 -4.72 -10.26
N VAL A 133 2.61 -3.57 -10.96
CA VAL A 133 1.40 -2.72 -11.06
C VAL A 133 0.28 -3.45 -11.80
N ALA A 134 0.58 -4.12 -12.91
CA ALA A 134 -0.42 -4.89 -13.64
C ALA A 134 -1.01 -6.06 -12.82
N LEU A 135 -0.21 -6.69 -11.96
CA LEU A 135 -0.68 -7.73 -11.04
C LEU A 135 -1.54 -7.13 -9.92
N LEU A 136 -1.15 -5.98 -9.37
CA LEU A 136 -1.91 -5.23 -8.36
C LEU A 136 -3.31 -4.86 -8.88
N GLU A 137 -3.41 -4.31 -10.11
CA GLU A 137 -4.69 -3.99 -10.75
C GLU A 137 -5.58 -5.23 -10.92
N ARG A 138 -5.00 -6.33 -11.39
CA ARG A 138 -5.75 -7.59 -11.57
C ARG A 138 -6.24 -8.21 -10.27
N ALA A 139 -5.50 -8.03 -9.17
CA ALA A 139 -5.87 -8.52 -7.85
C ALA A 139 -6.92 -7.65 -7.15
N SER A 140 -7.35 -6.53 -7.74
CA SER A 140 -8.20 -5.52 -7.09
C SER A 140 -7.66 -5.09 -5.73
N PHE A 141 -6.32 -4.95 -5.64
CA PHE A 141 -5.62 -4.61 -4.43
C PHE A 141 -5.94 -3.16 -4.01
N SER A 142 -6.52 -3.01 -2.82
CA SER A 142 -7.04 -1.74 -2.33
C SER A 142 -6.02 -0.97 -1.47
N SER A 143 -6.33 0.29 -1.19
CA SER A 143 -5.54 1.10 -0.24
C SER A 143 -5.54 0.52 1.18
N SER A 144 -6.61 -0.14 1.61
CA SER A 144 -6.67 -0.85 2.90
C SER A 144 -5.72 -2.03 2.93
N ASN A 145 -5.66 -2.84 1.85
CA ASN A 145 -4.68 -3.93 1.77
C ASN A 145 -3.24 -3.39 1.79
N PHE A 146 -3.01 -2.23 1.15
CA PHE A 146 -1.69 -1.59 1.17
C PHE A 146 -1.29 -1.16 2.58
N GLN A 147 -2.24 -0.61 3.35
CA GLN A 147 -2.04 -0.22 4.75
C GLN A 147 -1.69 -1.41 5.64
N GLU A 148 -2.40 -2.54 5.49
CA GLU A 148 -2.13 -3.78 6.23
C GLU A 148 -0.69 -4.26 6.04
N LEU A 149 -0.14 -4.14 4.82
CA LEU A 149 1.24 -4.53 4.50
C LEU A 149 2.29 -3.49 4.92
N HIS A 150 1.89 -2.24 5.24
CA HIS A 150 2.80 -1.14 5.57
C HIS A 150 2.46 -0.44 6.91
N PRO A 151 2.26 -1.16 8.02
CA PRO A 151 1.74 -0.57 9.26
C PRO A 151 2.65 0.50 9.88
N GLY A 152 3.95 0.44 9.66
CA GLY A 152 4.94 1.36 10.26
C GLY A 152 5.40 2.50 9.35
N GLY A 153 4.99 2.53 8.08
CA GLY A 153 5.49 3.50 7.09
C GLY A 153 4.73 4.83 7.08
N SER A 154 5.35 5.88 6.56
CA SER A 154 4.69 7.18 6.34
C SER A 154 3.49 7.06 5.39
N ILE A 155 3.51 6.12 4.47
CA ILE A 155 2.42 5.83 3.53
C ILE A 155 1.25 5.18 4.26
N GLY A 156 1.49 4.18 5.11
CA GLY A 156 0.44 3.55 5.91
C GLY A 156 -0.30 4.56 6.80
N ARG A 157 0.44 5.47 7.45
CA ARG A 157 -0.15 6.55 8.27
C ARG A 157 -1.04 7.51 7.48
N ARG A 158 -0.77 7.73 6.19
CA ARG A 158 -1.62 8.57 5.32
C ARG A 158 -2.93 7.89 4.91
N LEU A 159 -2.99 6.57 5.03
CA LEU A 159 -4.15 5.76 4.65
C LEU A 159 -5.09 5.45 5.83
N ILE A 160 -4.76 5.90 7.04
CA ILE A 160 -5.63 5.76 8.21
C ILE A 160 -6.96 6.44 7.94
N SER A 161 -8.06 5.72 8.11
CA SER A 161 -9.40 6.26 7.98
C SER A 161 -9.86 7.01 9.24
N VAL A 162 -10.82 7.90 9.08
CA VAL A 162 -11.45 8.58 10.22
C VAL A 162 -12.05 7.57 11.19
N ASN A 163 -12.63 6.48 10.70
CA ASN A 163 -13.23 5.42 11.50
C ASN A 163 -12.24 4.74 12.48
N GLU A 164 -10.94 4.70 12.12
CA GLU A 164 -9.90 4.13 12.98
C GLU A 164 -9.46 5.06 14.11
N LEU A 165 -9.74 6.36 13.99
CA LEU A 165 -9.34 7.39 14.95
C LEU A 165 -10.50 8.01 15.70
N MET A 166 -11.73 7.98 15.15
CA MET A 166 -12.88 8.64 15.76
C MET A 166 -13.29 7.96 17.05
N HIS A 167 -13.79 8.76 17.98
CA HIS A 167 -14.46 8.24 19.17
C HIS A 167 -15.87 7.77 18.80
N THR A 168 -16.39 6.79 19.54
CA THR A 168 -17.69 6.17 19.28
C THR A 168 -18.50 5.97 20.56
N GLY A 169 -19.80 5.78 20.41
CA GLY A 169 -20.71 5.46 21.51
C GLY A 169 -20.73 6.57 22.58
N GLU A 170 -20.64 6.18 23.84
CA GLU A 170 -20.71 7.10 24.98
C GLU A 170 -19.53 8.05 25.12
N SER A 171 -18.44 7.83 24.37
CA SER A 171 -17.30 8.76 24.40
C SER A 171 -17.51 10.01 23.53
N ILE A 172 -18.57 10.05 22.72
CA ILE A 172 -18.87 11.23 21.88
C ILE A 172 -19.58 12.29 22.75
N PRO A 173 -19.06 13.53 22.82
CA PRO A 173 -19.72 14.62 23.52
C PRO A 173 -20.95 15.10 22.74
N LEU A 174 -22.15 14.80 23.20
CA LEU A 174 -23.41 15.17 22.54
C LEU A 174 -24.41 15.69 23.57
N VAL A 175 -25.14 16.76 23.20
CA VAL A 175 -26.27 17.30 23.94
C VAL A 175 -27.44 17.64 23.02
N GLY A 176 -28.63 17.72 23.57
CA GLY A 176 -29.81 18.21 22.82
C GLY A 176 -29.76 19.74 22.61
N ASP A 177 -30.42 20.23 21.57
CA ASP A 177 -30.45 21.66 21.22
C ASP A 177 -31.18 22.55 22.25
N ASN A 178 -32.07 21.96 23.05
CA ASN A 178 -32.89 22.64 24.06
C ASN A 178 -32.34 22.57 25.50
N VAL A 179 -31.15 21.98 25.71
CA VAL A 179 -30.50 21.98 27.04
C VAL A 179 -29.87 23.34 27.34
N ASP A 180 -29.57 23.60 28.59
CA ASP A 180 -28.87 24.82 29.00
C ASP A 180 -27.37 24.70 28.70
N VAL A 181 -26.72 25.85 28.43
CA VAL A 181 -25.26 25.92 28.18
C VAL A 181 -24.46 25.34 29.35
N ALA A 182 -24.95 25.45 30.56
CA ALA A 182 -24.33 24.86 31.74
C ALA A 182 -24.16 23.34 31.60
N GLU A 183 -25.17 22.63 31.08
CA GLU A 183 -25.13 21.18 30.84
C GLU A 183 -24.13 20.83 29.74
N ALA A 184 -24.13 21.60 28.64
CA ALA A 184 -23.16 21.43 27.57
C ALA A 184 -21.70 21.57 28.05
N ILE A 185 -21.41 22.54 28.93
CA ILE A 185 -20.09 22.71 29.50
C ILE A 185 -19.67 21.53 30.38
N LEU A 186 -20.60 20.96 31.14
CA LEU A 186 -20.34 19.75 31.94
C LEU A 186 -19.97 18.55 31.02
N GLU A 187 -20.71 18.35 29.94
CA GLU A 187 -20.42 17.29 28.94
C GLU A 187 -19.07 17.52 28.25
N MET A 188 -18.80 18.77 27.78
CA MET A 188 -17.49 19.13 27.21
C MET A 188 -16.34 18.83 28.15
N THR A 189 -16.51 19.14 29.45
CA THR A 189 -15.50 18.92 30.48
C THR A 189 -15.30 17.43 30.75
N ALA A 190 -16.40 16.67 30.88
CA ALA A 190 -16.37 15.24 31.16
C ALA A 190 -15.68 14.44 30.04
N LYS A 191 -15.88 14.84 28.78
CA LYS A 191 -15.30 14.18 27.61
C LYS A 191 -13.95 14.79 27.16
N ALA A 192 -13.56 15.95 27.67
CA ALA A 192 -12.28 16.63 27.45
C ALA A 192 -11.96 16.97 25.97
N PHE A 193 -12.98 17.26 25.13
CA PHE A 193 -12.79 17.59 23.71
C PHE A 193 -12.74 19.09 23.42
N GLY A 194 -13.08 19.95 24.38
CA GLY A 194 -13.23 21.39 24.16
C GLY A 194 -14.35 21.77 23.20
N CYS A 195 -15.21 20.81 22.87
CA CYS A 195 -16.42 21.01 22.05
C CYS A 195 -17.49 19.96 22.40
N VAL A 196 -18.74 20.23 21.98
CA VAL A 196 -19.86 19.30 22.10
C VAL A 196 -20.73 19.40 20.85
N GLY A 197 -21.10 18.28 20.29
CA GLY A 197 -22.09 18.20 19.19
C GLY A 197 -23.50 18.44 19.72
N VAL A 198 -24.28 19.17 18.94
CA VAL A 198 -25.68 19.51 19.28
C VAL A 198 -26.58 18.72 18.35
N THR A 199 -27.53 17.97 18.93
CA THR A 199 -28.50 17.16 18.19
C THR A 199 -29.92 17.67 18.40
N ASP A 200 -30.76 17.48 17.37
CA ASP A 200 -32.20 17.67 17.47
C ASP A 200 -32.90 16.46 18.12
N ASP A 201 -34.22 16.54 18.25
CA ASP A 201 -35.08 15.49 18.79
C ASP A 201 -35.01 14.18 17.97
N MET A 202 -34.61 14.26 16.69
CA MET A 202 -34.39 13.10 15.80
C MET A 202 -32.96 12.58 15.86
N LYS A 203 -32.14 13.08 16.81
CA LYS A 203 -30.71 12.76 16.98
C LYS A 203 -29.85 13.09 15.76
N GLN A 204 -30.27 14.05 14.94
CA GLN A 204 -29.44 14.56 13.84
C GLN A 204 -28.52 15.66 14.37
N LEU A 205 -27.27 15.67 13.93
CA LEU A 205 -26.30 16.71 14.27
C LEU A 205 -26.70 18.04 13.59
N VAL A 206 -27.11 19.03 14.38
CA VAL A 206 -27.57 20.34 13.89
C VAL A 206 -26.59 21.47 14.18
N GLY A 207 -25.68 21.26 15.15
CA GLY A 207 -24.72 22.28 15.54
C GLY A 207 -23.53 21.73 16.30
N ILE A 208 -22.63 22.64 16.63
CA ILE A 208 -21.48 22.39 17.53
C ILE A 208 -21.30 23.60 18.45
N VAL A 209 -20.96 23.35 19.70
CA VAL A 209 -20.50 24.38 20.64
C VAL A 209 -19.04 24.11 20.97
N THR A 210 -18.21 25.12 20.84
CA THR A 210 -16.78 25.08 21.14
C THR A 210 -16.44 26.10 22.23
N ASP A 211 -15.24 25.98 22.82
CA ASP A 211 -14.72 27.02 23.74
C ASP A 211 -14.72 28.41 23.09
N GLY A 212 -14.56 28.49 21.76
CA GLY A 212 -14.63 29.73 21.01
C GLY A 212 -16.04 30.31 20.97
N ASP A 213 -17.07 29.46 20.86
CA ASP A 213 -18.47 29.90 20.91
C ASP A 213 -18.85 30.41 22.28
N LEU A 214 -18.43 29.72 23.35
CA LEU A 214 -18.67 30.15 24.72
C LEU A 214 -18.03 31.53 24.98
N ARG A 215 -16.81 31.77 24.54
CA ARG A 215 -16.12 33.05 24.67
C ARG A 215 -16.81 34.19 23.89
N ARG A 216 -17.29 33.91 22.68
CA ARG A 216 -18.01 34.89 21.86
C ARG A 216 -19.34 35.33 22.47
N HIS A 217 -20.00 34.42 23.17
CA HIS A 217 -21.30 34.68 23.82
C HIS A 217 -21.20 35.00 25.32
N MET A 218 -20.00 35.26 25.81
CA MET A 218 -19.78 35.52 27.24
C MET A 218 -20.63 36.73 27.75
N ALA A 219 -21.59 36.41 28.60
CA ALA A 219 -22.47 37.37 29.26
C ALA A 219 -22.91 36.79 30.61
N SER A 220 -23.44 37.64 31.52
CA SER A 220 -23.86 37.20 32.85
C SER A 220 -24.93 36.10 32.87
N ASN A 221 -25.69 35.96 31.81
CA ASN A 221 -26.76 34.95 31.65
C ASN A 221 -26.37 33.78 30.75
N LEU A 222 -25.09 33.61 30.36
CA LEU A 222 -24.65 32.58 29.40
C LEU A 222 -25.08 31.16 29.84
N LEU A 223 -24.90 30.82 31.11
CA LEU A 223 -25.16 29.47 31.60
C LEU A 223 -26.64 29.06 31.54
N SER A 224 -27.56 30.01 31.54
CA SER A 224 -29.01 29.77 31.43
C SER A 224 -29.57 29.94 30.02
N ARG A 225 -28.71 30.24 29.03
CA ARG A 225 -29.13 30.27 27.62
C ARG A 225 -29.26 28.86 27.09
N LYS A 226 -30.10 28.68 26.06
CA LYS A 226 -30.22 27.40 25.37
C LYS A 226 -29.04 27.20 24.41
N VAL A 227 -28.58 25.95 24.28
CA VAL A 227 -27.45 25.57 23.43
C VAL A 227 -27.66 26.01 21.99
N LYS A 228 -28.88 25.89 21.45
CA LYS A 228 -29.23 26.31 20.10
C LYS A 228 -29.01 27.81 19.83
N ASP A 229 -29.01 28.65 20.86
CA ASP A 229 -28.81 30.10 20.73
C ASP A 229 -27.33 30.51 20.73
N VAL A 230 -26.44 29.54 21.01
CA VAL A 230 -25.00 29.76 21.18
C VAL A 230 -24.18 28.93 20.17
N MET A 231 -24.75 27.82 19.70
CA MET A 231 -24.05 26.90 18.81
C MET A 231 -23.71 27.53 17.46
N THR A 232 -22.64 27.02 16.85
CA THR A 232 -22.40 27.17 15.41
C THR A 232 -23.24 26.14 14.68
N ALA A 233 -24.21 26.58 13.89
CA ALA A 233 -25.09 25.71 13.12
C ALA A 233 -24.36 25.11 11.90
N SER A 234 -24.82 23.95 11.45
CA SER A 234 -24.29 23.26 10.25
C SER A 234 -22.77 23.07 10.30
N PRO A 235 -22.26 22.35 11.30
CA PRO A 235 -20.82 22.16 11.46
C PRO A 235 -20.23 21.41 10.27
N LYS A 236 -18.96 21.66 9.98
CA LYS A 236 -18.23 20.84 8.99
C LYS A 236 -18.13 19.40 9.51
N VAL A 237 -18.40 18.46 8.64
CA VAL A 237 -18.40 17.03 8.96
C VAL A 237 -17.54 16.26 7.97
N ILE A 238 -16.98 15.14 8.43
CA ILE A 238 -16.24 14.19 7.59
C ILE A 238 -16.85 12.80 7.79
N ARG A 239 -16.84 11.98 6.75
CA ARG A 239 -17.38 10.63 6.85
C ARG A 239 -16.37 9.65 7.45
N PRO A 240 -16.84 8.58 8.13
CA PRO A 240 -15.95 7.59 8.74
C PRO A 240 -14.98 6.92 7.76
N ASN A 241 -15.40 6.71 6.51
CA ASN A 241 -14.59 6.07 5.46
C ASN A 241 -13.65 7.04 4.71
N ALA A 242 -13.65 8.33 5.04
CA ALA A 242 -12.68 9.29 4.52
C ALA A 242 -11.31 9.08 5.17
N LEU A 243 -10.24 9.53 4.52
CA LEU A 243 -8.91 9.48 5.11
C LEU A 243 -8.76 10.53 6.21
N ALA A 244 -8.09 10.16 7.30
CA ALA A 244 -7.80 11.10 8.40
C ALA A 244 -7.00 12.33 7.92
N ALA A 245 -6.17 12.17 6.90
CA ALA A 245 -5.45 13.26 6.26
C ALA A 245 -6.37 14.30 5.61
N GLU A 246 -7.57 13.91 5.16
CA GLU A 246 -8.55 14.83 4.57
C GLU A 246 -9.16 15.77 5.63
N ALA A 247 -9.25 15.29 6.89
CA ALA A 247 -9.76 16.11 7.99
C ALA A 247 -8.92 17.36 8.29
N ILE A 248 -7.64 17.33 7.89
CA ILE A 248 -6.72 18.48 8.09
C ILE A 248 -7.08 19.65 7.16
N TRP A 249 -7.76 19.39 6.06
CA TRP A 249 -8.13 20.38 5.04
C TRP A 249 -9.55 20.93 5.19
N LEU A 250 -10.30 20.46 6.18
CA LEU A 250 -11.63 20.95 6.55
C LEU A 250 -11.57 22.19 7.45
#